data_92ffbadd93864c14de2dfa23c862742f
#
_entry.id   92ffbadd93864c14de2dfa23c862742f
#
_cell.length_a   1.000
_cell.length_b   1.000
_cell.length_c   1.000
_cell.angle_alpha   90.00
_cell.angle_beta   90.00
_cell.angle_gamma   90.00
#
_symmetry.space_group_name_H-M   'P 1'
#
loop_
_entity.id
_entity.type
_entity.pdbx_description
1 polymer ?
#
loop_
_entity_poly.entity_id
_entity_poly.type
_entity_poly.pdbx_seq_one_letter_code
_entity_poly.pdbx_strand_id
1 'polypeptide(L)'
;MRVSRSIAAAGIWAAAAVLTPTVARAAGTAYQVDTSEVSEAGNCKVESWVSSADNRDRFAAVTPTCAFEGLRPYELSAQFSRTRQDGDWSTGLAPKLKVNLAPSGIGVFGLAVEAMTFFDLTGSQNTGVEIVIPATVRLSDNARINLNAGWLWDRVADRHYAFYGAGLDLRTSDNVWTFTAEVFGQAGAADEASVVQPRFQTGLRYRPIDQFNVDVIYGRNIYGENANWITVATTVRFQTGEK
;
A
#
# COMPACT_ATOMS: atom_id res chain seq x y z
N MET A 1 16.29 -43.25 -66.37
CA MET A 1 15.22 -42.63 -65.57
C MET A 1 15.70 -42.45 -64.13
N ARG A 2 16.06 -41.21 -63.76
CA ARG A 2 16.46 -40.84 -62.40
C ARG A 2 15.28 -40.09 -61.75
N VAL A 3 14.73 -40.63 -60.69
CA VAL A 3 13.69 -39.97 -59.90
C VAL A 3 14.37 -39.24 -58.74
N SER A 4 14.30 -37.91 -58.82
CA SER A 4 14.75 -36.99 -57.75
C SER A 4 13.70 -36.89 -56.66
N ARG A 5 14.02 -37.24 -55.42
CA ARG A 5 13.17 -37.04 -54.25
C ARG A 5 13.59 -35.71 -53.59
N SER A 6 12.70 -34.73 -53.69
CA SER A 6 12.82 -33.48 -52.93
C SER A 6 12.33 -33.70 -51.50
N ILE A 7 13.19 -33.52 -50.51
CA ILE A 7 12.84 -33.50 -49.11
C ILE A 7 12.48 -32.06 -48.74
N ALA A 8 11.21 -31.82 -48.44
CA ALA A 8 10.73 -30.55 -47.88
C ALA A 8 11.04 -30.50 -46.40
N ALA A 9 11.96 -29.62 -46.00
CA ALA A 9 12.23 -29.33 -44.60
C ALA A 9 11.14 -28.40 -44.07
N ALA A 10 10.26 -28.90 -43.20
CA ALA A 10 9.31 -28.12 -42.45
C ALA A 10 10.03 -27.45 -41.28
N GLY A 11 10.27 -26.16 -41.39
CA GLY A 11 10.81 -25.34 -40.30
C GLY A 11 9.75 -25.13 -39.21
N ILE A 12 9.99 -25.67 -38.04
CA ILE A 12 9.18 -25.43 -36.83
C ILE A 12 9.64 -24.09 -36.25
N TRP A 13 8.83 -23.06 -36.41
CA TRP A 13 8.99 -21.80 -35.71
C TRP A 13 8.48 -21.97 -34.27
N ALA A 14 9.40 -22.17 -33.32
CA ALA A 14 9.08 -22.05 -31.90
C ALA A 14 8.89 -20.59 -31.57
N ALA A 15 7.64 -20.17 -31.43
CA ALA A 15 7.29 -18.86 -30.88
C ALA A 15 7.68 -18.88 -29.37
N ALA A 16 8.82 -18.27 -29.05
CA ALA A 16 9.17 -17.98 -27.66
C ALA A 16 8.18 -16.93 -27.16
N ALA A 17 7.18 -17.37 -26.40
CA ALA A 17 6.34 -16.48 -25.62
C ALA A 17 7.23 -15.81 -24.57
N VAL A 18 7.56 -14.55 -24.82
CA VAL A 18 8.21 -13.70 -23.81
C VAL A 18 7.17 -13.46 -22.72
N LEU A 19 7.26 -14.24 -21.63
CA LEU A 19 6.53 -14.00 -20.41
C LEU A 19 7.07 -12.70 -19.81
N THR A 20 6.44 -11.58 -20.15
CA THR A 20 6.69 -10.33 -19.45
C THR A 20 6.24 -10.52 -18.00
N PRO A 21 7.13 -10.34 -17.00
CA PRO A 21 6.72 -10.44 -15.60
C PRO A 21 5.63 -9.39 -15.37
N THR A 22 4.44 -9.83 -14.94
CA THR A 22 3.38 -8.93 -14.52
C THR A 22 3.85 -8.28 -13.23
N VAL A 23 4.22 -7.01 -13.31
CA VAL A 23 4.71 -6.21 -12.19
C VAL A 23 3.62 -6.16 -11.13
N ALA A 24 3.90 -6.77 -9.98
CA ALA A 24 3.05 -6.64 -8.80
C ALA A 24 3.05 -5.19 -8.34
N ARG A 25 1.87 -4.59 -8.22
CA ARG A 25 1.73 -3.17 -7.86
C ARG A 25 1.19 -3.07 -6.45
N ALA A 26 1.94 -2.35 -5.60
CA ALA A 26 1.59 -2.08 -4.22
C ALA A 26 0.21 -1.39 -4.09
N ALA A 27 -0.52 -1.66 -3.01
CA ALA A 27 -1.71 -0.91 -2.61
C ALA A 27 -1.34 0.56 -2.31
N GLY A 28 -2.28 1.46 -2.45
CA GLY A 28 -2.04 2.88 -2.18
C GLY A 28 -2.08 3.19 -0.68
N THR A 29 -1.44 4.28 -0.29
CA THR A 29 -1.31 4.70 1.12
C THR A 29 -2.63 5.14 1.78
N ALA A 30 -3.73 5.30 1.03
CA ALA A 30 -5.07 5.49 1.60
C ALA A 30 -5.62 4.22 2.29
N TYR A 31 -5.05 3.05 1.95
CA TYR A 31 -5.29 1.79 2.64
C TYR A 31 -4.32 1.64 3.81
N GLN A 32 -4.78 1.00 4.88
CA GLN A 32 -4.03 0.88 6.14
C GLN A 32 -3.17 -0.38 6.20
N VAL A 33 -3.50 -1.40 5.42
CA VAL A 33 -2.74 -2.64 5.32
C VAL A 33 -1.86 -2.57 4.08
N ASP A 34 -0.58 -2.30 4.27
CA ASP A 34 0.37 -2.20 3.17
C ASP A 34 0.83 -3.58 2.69
N THR A 35 1.32 -3.63 1.47
CA THR A 35 1.88 -4.83 0.86
C THR A 35 3.38 -4.92 1.12
N SER A 36 3.97 -6.11 1.01
CA SER A 36 5.43 -6.27 1.01
C SER A 36 6.10 -5.81 -0.28
N GLU A 37 5.31 -5.45 -1.29
CA GLU A 37 5.80 -5.13 -2.62
C GLU A 37 6.36 -3.70 -2.67
N VAL A 38 7.47 -3.55 -3.37
CA VAL A 38 8.14 -2.30 -3.71
C VAL A 38 8.08 -2.17 -5.22
N SER A 39 7.86 -0.97 -5.74
CA SER A 39 7.86 -0.71 -7.18
C SER A 39 9.24 -0.97 -7.78
N GLU A 40 9.31 -1.18 -9.09
CA GLU A 40 10.60 -1.26 -9.79
C GLU A 40 11.35 0.07 -9.68
N ALA A 41 12.68 0.01 -9.59
CA ALA A 41 13.53 1.17 -9.51
C ALA A 41 13.28 2.14 -10.68
N GLY A 42 13.31 3.44 -10.40
CA GLY A 42 12.98 4.49 -11.36
C GLY A 42 11.47 4.75 -11.54
N ASN A 43 10.60 3.96 -10.91
CA ASN A 43 9.17 4.26 -10.86
C ASN A 43 8.85 5.14 -9.66
N CYS A 44 8.14 6.22 -9.93
CA CYS A 44 7.60 7.11 -8.90
C CYS A 44 6.08 7.14 -8.97
N LYS A 45 5.44 7.50 -7.86
CA LYS A 45 4.01 7.75 -7.77
C LYS A 45 3.72 8.92 -6.85
N VAL A 46 2.59 9.57 -7.09
CA VAL A 46 2.00 10.52 -6.15
C VAL A 46 0.62 10.00 -5.82
N GLU A 47 0.39 9.74 -4.54
CA GLU A 47 -0.89 9.34 -4.00
C GLU A 47 -1.50 10.52 -3.26
N SER A 48 -2.79 10.78 -3.48
CA SER A 48 -3.51 11.86 -2.81
C SER A 48 -4.87 11.38 -2.38
N TRP A 49 -5.30 11.74 -1.18
CA TRP A 49 -6.63 11.34 -0.70
C TRP A 49 -7.24 12.35 0.25
N VAL A 50 -8.55 12.32 0.30
CA VAL A 50 -9.35 13.08 1.24
C VAL A 50 -10.33 12.14 1.92
N SER A 51 -10.37 12.19 3.25
CA SER A 51 -11.31 11.43 4.08
C SER A 51 -12.22 12.37 4.86
N SER A 52 -13.45 11.94 5.04
CA SER A 52 -14.46 12.64 5.82
C SER A 52 -15.19 11.65 6.70
N ALA A 53 -15.19 11.90 8.01
CA ALA A 53 -15.91 11.12 8.98
C ALA A 53 -17.21 11.79 9.41
N ASP A 54 -18.16 11.00 9.92
CA ASP A 54 -19.47 11.46 10.39
C ASP A 54 -19.38 12.27 11.71
N ASN A 55 -18.32 12.06 12.51
CA ASN A 55 -17.96 12.88 13.68
C ASN A 55 -17.36 14.26 13.30
N ARG A 56 -17.36 14.63 12.00
CA ARG A 56 -16.81 15.87 11.42
C ARG A 56 -15.27 15.92 11.30
N ASP A 57 -14.57 14.85 11.63
CA ASP A 57 -13.14 14.77 11.35
C ASP A 57 -12.88 14.77 9.85
N ARG A 58 -11.76 15.38 9.46
CA ARG A 58 -11.32 15.51 8.08
C ARG A 58 -9.85 15.16 8.00
N PHE A 59 -9.50 14.50 6.94
CA PHE A 59 -8.10 14.21 6.63
C PHE A 59 -7.86 14.44 5.14
N ALA A 60 -6.76 15.09 4.81
CA ALA A 60 -6.28 15.19 3.44
C ALA A 60 -4.78 14.93 3.43
N ALA A 61 -4.30 14.17 2.44
CA ALA A 61 -2.88 13.92 2.32
C ALA A 61 -2.42 13.82 0.86
N VAL A 62 -1.12 14.07 0.67
CA VAL A 62 -0.39 13.83 -0.57
C VAL A 62 0.93 13.14 -0.21
N THR A 63 1.25 12.07 -0.93
CA THR A 63 2.43 11.24 -0.65
C THR A 63 3.17 10.96 -1.95
N PRO A 64 4.19 11.76 -2.32
CA PRO A 64 5.16 11.37 -3.32
C PRO A 64 5.98 10.17 -2.81
N THR A 65 6.21 9.21 -3.69
CA THR A 65 6.98 7.99 -3.43
C THR A 65 7.81 7.66 -4.65
N CYS A 66 9.08 7.33 -4.48
CA CYS A 66 9.95 6.82 -5.55
C CYS A 66 10.63 5.54 -5.10
N ALA A 67 10.81 4.62 -6.05
CA ALA A 67 11.50 3.36 -5.85
C ALA A 67 12.94 3.42 -6.40
N PHE A 68 13.83 2.77 -5.67
CA PHE A 68 15.26 2.76 -5.95
C PHE A 68 15.80 1.33 -5.88
N GLU A 69 16.89 1.11 -6.61
CA GLU A 69 17.67 -0.11 -6.50
C GLU A 69 18.80 0.06 -5.48
N GLY A 70 19.07 -1.01 -4.71
CA GLY A 70 20.14 -1.06 -3.72
C GLY A 70 20.49 -2.52 -3.44
N LEU A 71 21.07 -2.83 -2.29
CA LEU A 71 21.23 -4.21 -1.83
C LEU A 71 19.91 -4.98 -1.79
N ARG A 72 18.84 -4.26 -1.57
CA ARG A 72 17.44 -4.68 -1.70
C ARG A 72 16.65 -3.55 -2.32
N PRO A 73 15.60 -3.83 -3.12
CA PRO A 73 14.71 -2.79 -3.62
C PRO A 73 14.06 -2.02 -2.47
N TYR A 74 14.00 -0.70 -2.58
CA TYR A 74 13.39 0.13 -1.53
C TYR A 74 12.62 1.31 -2.11
N GLU A 75 11.68 1.82 -1.33
CA GLU A 75 10.92 3.04 -1.61
C GLU A 75 11.18 4.09 -0.54
N LEU A 76 11.33 5.33 -0.99
CA LEU A 76 11.29 6.51 -0.13
C LEU A 76 10.00 7.28 -0.41
N SER A 77 9.31 7.67 0.63
CA SER A 77 8.12 8.51 0.53
C SER A 77 8.07 9.56 1.63
N ALA A 78 7.28 10.60 1.39
CA ALA A 78 7.00 11.62 2.40
C ALA A 78 5.51 12.00 2.30
N GLN A 79 4.75 11.69 3.34
CA GLN A 79 3.35 12.09 3.41
C GLN A 79 3.24 13.49 4.00
N PHE A 80 2.61 14.38 3.28
CA PHE A 80 2.16 15.69 3.77
C PHE A 80 0.67 15.58 4.04
N SER A 81 0.24 15.96 5.23
CA SER A 81 -1.16 15.81 5.63
C SER A 81 -1.72 17.06 6.28
N ARG A 82 -3.04 17.22 6.15
CA ARG A 82 -3.83 18.20 6.87
C ARG A 82 -4.99 17.47 7.54
N THR A 83 -5.02 17.53 8.86
CA THR A 83 -6.01 16.84 9.70
C THR A 83 -6.85 17.85 10.44
N ARG A 84 -8.16 17.57 10.51
CA ARG A 84 -9.07 18.22 11.44
C ARG A 84 -9.61 17.18 12.38
N GLN A 85 -9.33 17.34 13.66
CA GLN A 85 -9.81 16.46 14.73
C GLN A 85 -10.35 17.31 15.87
N ASP A 86 -11.53 16.98 16.39
CA ASP A 86 -12.22 17.70 17.47
C ASP A 86 -12.38 19.22 17.20
N GLY A 87 -12.37 19.62 15.94
CA GLY A 87 -12.48 21.01 15.50
C GLY A 87 -11.16 21.69 15.16
N ASP A 88 -10.04 21.19 15.64
CA ASP A 88 -8.71 21.76 15.47
C ASP A 88 -8.01 21.23 14.22
N TRP A 89 -7.24 22.09 13.58
CA TRP A 89 -6.47 21.78 12.39
C TRP A 89 -4.98 21.61 12.70
N SER A 90 -4.41 20.51 12.27
CA SER A 90 -2.96 20.26 12.29
C SER A 90 -2.41 19.94 10.92
N THR A 91 -1.13 20.19 10.72
CA THR A 91 -0.39 19.85 9.50
C THR A 91 0.69 18.86 9.86
N GLY A 92 0.76 17.75 9.15
CA GLY A 92 1.72 16.67 9.42
C GLY A 92 2.68 16.44 8.26
N LEU A 93 3.86 15.93 8.60
CA LEU A 93 4.84 15.37 7.68
C LEU A 93 5.26 13.99 8.21
N ALA A 94 5.22 12.98 7.35
CA ALA A 94 5.67 11.64 7.71
C ALA A 94 6.57 11.05 6.61
N PRO A 95 7.90 11.22 6.69
CA PRO A 95 8.84 10.49 5.85
C PRO A 95 8.83 9.00 6.21
N LYS A 96 8.85 8.15 5.18
CA LYS A 96 8.83 6.69 5.27
C LYS A 96 9.89 6.07 4.36
N LEU A 97 10.57 5.07 4.87
CA LEU A 97 11.41 4.14 4.13
C LEU A 97 10.74 2.77 4.15
N LYS A 98 10.63 2.12 3.00
CA LYS A 98 10.19 0.73 2.84
C LYS A 98 11.26 -0.05 2.11
N VAL A 99 11.67 -1.19 2.65
CA VAL A 99 12.68 -2.08 2.07
C VAL A 99 12.05 -3.46 1.83
N ASN A 100 12.08 -3.96 0.61
CA ASN A 100 11.64 -5.31 0.29
C ASN A 100 12.73 -6.31 0.72
N LEU A 101 12.40 -7.22 1.61
CA LEU A 101 13.31 -8.26 2.12
C LEU A 101 13.20 -9.55 1.31
N ALA A 102 12.00 -9.90 0.85
CA ALA A 102 11.71 -11.05 0.02
C ALA A 102 10.53 -10.73 -0.90
N PRO A 103 10.65 -11.00 -2.22
CA PRO A 103 9.55 -10.78 -3.16
C PRO A 103 8.39 -11.74 -2.90
N SER A 104 7.16 -11.27 -3.11
CA SER A 104 5.96 -12.10 -3.05
C SER A 104 5.78 -12.92 -4.34
N GLY A 105 5.15 -14.09 -4.23
CA GLY A 105 4.78 -14.93 -5.36
C GLY A 105 3.49 -15.69 -5.09
N ILE A 106 3.00 -16.47 -6.08
CA ILE A 106 1.84 -17.33 -5.87
C ILE A 106 2.23 -18.45 -4.89
N GLY A 107 1.54 -18.45 -3.74
CA GLY A 107 1.85 -19.39 -2.63
C GLY A 107 3.15 -19.09 -1.88
N VAL A 108 3.85 -17.98 -2.20
CA VAL A 108 5.11 -17.57 -1.57
C VAL A 108 4.93 -16.26 -0.82
N PHE A 109 5.30 -16.23 0.45
CA PHE A 109 5.28 -15.03 1.26
C PHE A 109 6.39 -14.07 0.82
N GLY A 110 5.97 -12.85 0.43
CA GLY A 110 6.85 -11.70 0.36
C GLY A 110 6.91 -11.01 1.70
N LEU A 111 8.02 -10.33 1.96
CA LEU A 111 8.27 -9.64 3.23
C LEU A 111 8.96 -8.30 2.97
N ALA A 112 8.54 -7.28 3.70
CA ALA A 112 9.21 -5.99 3.73
C ALA A 112 9.34 -5.47 5.17
N VAL A 113 10.12 -4.44 5.35
CA VAL A 113 10.15 -3.64 6.57
C VAL A 113 9.92 -2.18 6.19
N GLU A 114 9.11 -1.50 6.98
CA GLU A 114 8.84 -0.07 6.86
C GLU A 114 9.21 0.64 8.14
N ALA A 115 9.80 1.82 8.00
CA ALA A 115 10.05 2.72 9.11
C ALA A 115 9.51 4.10 8.72
N MET A 116 8.70 4.69 9.60
CA MET A 116 8.08 5.99 9.41
C MET A 116 8.24 6.82 10.67
N THR A 117 8.46 8.11 10.51
CA THR A 117 8.46 9.05 11.64
C THR A 117 7.45 10.16 11.38
N PHE A 118 6.80 10.63 12.42
CA PHE A 118 5.71 11.60 12.35
C PHE A 118 6.14 12.94 12.93
N PHE A 119 5.87 14.01 12.21
CA PHE A 119 6.09 15.38 12.64
C PHE A 119 4.78 16.16 12.57
N ASP A 120 4.43 16.83 13.65
CA ASP A 120 3.44 17.90 13.64
C ASP A 120 4.14 19.22 13.30
N LEU A 121 3.88 19.72 12.09
CA LEU A 121 4.44 20.98 11.62
C LEU A 121 3.73 22.19 12.25
N THR A 122 2.50 22.03 12.76
CA THR A 122 1.76 23.08 13.46
C THR A 122 2.37 23.34 14.83
N GLY A 123 2.69 22.26 15.56
CA GLY A 123 3.36 22.31 16.87
C GLY A 123 4.89 22.25 16.80
N SER A 124 5.47 22.11 15.58
CA SER A 124 6.92 22.01 15.35
C SER A 124 7.61 20.92 16.18
N GLN A 125 6.99 19.75 16.27
CA GLN A 125 7.48 18.65 17.09
C GLN A 125 7.42 17.29 16.38
N ASN A 126 8.32 16.39 16.75
CA ASN A 126 8.20 14.97 16.39
C ASN A 126 7.17 14.32 17.31
N THR A 127 6.15 13.68 16.71
CA THR A 127 5.03 13.08 17.44
C THR A 127 5.12 11.57 17.57
N GLY A 128 6.01 10.90 16.82
CA GLY A 128 6.14 9.46 16.95
C GLY A 128 7.01 8.79 15.90
N VAL A 129 7.18 7.50 16.07
CA VAL A 129 7.88 6.59 15.15
C VAL A 129 7.07 5.31 15.01
N GLU A 130 7.00 4.79 13.79
CA GLU A 130 6.34 3.52 13.49
C GLU A 130 7.30 2.60 12.73
N ILE A 131 7.30 1.32 13.09
CA ILE A 131 7.97 0.25 12.34
C ILE A 131 6.93 -0.81 12.04
N VAL A 132 6.78 -1.17 10.76
CA VAL A 132 5.84 -2.18 10.30
C VAL A 132 6.57 -3.24 9.49
N ILE A 133 6.11 -4.46 9.58
CA ILE A 133 6.56 -5.61 8.79
C ILE A 133 5.37 -6.05 7.93
N PRO A 134 5.26 -5.55 6.69
CA PRO A 134 4.28 -6.03 5.74
C PRO A 134 4.69 -7.39 5.19
N ALA A 135 3.73 -8.32 5.14
CA ALA A 135 3.85 -9.61 4.48
C ALA A 135 2.72 -9.75 3.44
N THR A 136 3.05 -10.27 2.26
CA THR A 136 2.08 -10.48 1.18
C THR A 136 2.20 -11.89 0.65
N VAL A 137 1.07 -12.57 0.46
CA VAL A 137 1.00 -13.83 -0.30
C VAL A 137 -0.01 -13.68 -1.42
N ARG A 138 0.41 -13.99 -2.64
CA ARG A 138 -0.48 -14.04 -3.80
C ARG A 138 -1.16 -15.40 -3.85
N LEU A 139 -2.49 -15.43 -3.81
CA LEU A 139 -3.28 -16.66 -3.94
C LEU A 139 -3.44 -17.04 -5.40
N SER A 140 -3.47 -16.04 -6.28
CA SER A 140 -3.54 -16.16 -7.74
C SER A 140 -3.04 -14.86 -8.36
N ASP A 141 -3.08 -14.74 -9.69
CA ASP A 141 -2.79 -13.48 -10.38
C ASP A 141 -3.75 -12.35 -10.00
N ASN A 142 -4.96 -12.71 -9.56
CA ASN A 142 -6.04 -11.78 -9.29
C ASN A 142 -6.39 -11.64 -7.81
N ALA A 143 -5.76 -12.40 -6.92
CA ALA A 143 -6.07 -12.39 -5.49
C ALA A 143 -4.80 -12.43 -4.64
N ARG A 144 -4.73 -11.57 -3.62
CA ARG A 144 -3.65 -11.57 -2.63
C ARG A 144 -4.15 -11.25 -1.24
N ILE A 145 -3.44 -11.75 -0.25
CA ILE A 145 -3.61 -11.43 1.17
C ILE A 145 -2.39 -10.61 1.61
N ASN A 146 -2.64 -9.54 2.32
CA ASN A 146 -1.65 -8.69 2.96
C ASN A 146 -1.81 -8.80 4.47
N LEU A 147 -0.71 -8.91 5.18
CA LEU A 147 -0.67 -8.95 6.65
C LEU A 147 0.34 -7.93 7.13
N ASN A 148 -0.01 -7.15 8.13
CA ASN A 148 0.90 -6.21 8.77
C ASN A 148 0.98 -6.50 10.25
N ALA A 149 2.20 -6.42 10.79
CA ALA A 149 2.47 -6.39 12.20
C ALA A 149 3.54 -5.32 12.46
N GLY A 150 3.38 -4.55 13.51
CA GLY A 150 4.30 -3.44 13.74
C GLY A 150 4.25 -2.90 15.17
N TRP A 151 5.03 -1.87 15.37
CA TRP A 151 5.16 -1.15 16.62
C TRP A 151 5.11 0.35 16.33
N LEU A 152 4.31 1.05 17.12
CA LEU A 152 4.16 2.50 17.10
C LEU A 152 4.53 3.07 18.48
N TRP A 153 5.42 4.04 18.51
CA TRP A 153 5.66 4.88 19.67
C TRP A 153 5.03 6.25 19.46
N ASP A 154 3.97 6.52 20.20
CA ASP A 154 3.40 7.86 20.34
C ASP A 154 4.25 8.63 21.36
N ARG A 155 5.06 9.55 20.87
CA ARG A 155 5.98 10.34 21.69
C ARG A 155 5.27 11.39 22.53
N VAL A 156 4.12 11.89 22.07
CA VAL A 156 3.36 12.93 22.76
C VAL A 156 2.68 12.36 24.00
N ALA A 157 2.07 11.18 23.84
CA ALA A 157 1.44 10.46 24.93
C ALA A 157 2.43 9.60 25.74
N ASP A 158 3.69 9.45 25.27
CA ASP A 158 4.71 8.51 25.76
C ASP A 158 4.18 7.08 25.88
N ARG A 159 3.53 6.60 24.80
CA ARG A 159 2.87 5.29 24.76
C ARG A 159 3.36 4.44 23.61
N HIS A 160 3.40 3.15 23.83
CA HIS A 160 3.75 2.15 22.83
C HIS A 160 2.55 1.32 22.45
N TYR A 161 2.37 1.10 21.15
CA TYR A 161 1.28 0.30 20.60
C TYR A 161 1.83 -0.80 19.71
N ALA A 162 1.23 -1.99 19.77
CA ALA A 162 1.36 -2.98 18.73
C ALA A 162 0.35 -2.65 17.61
N PHE A 163 0.82 -2.58 16.39
CA PHE A 163 -0.02 -2.40 15.20
C PHE A 163 -0.26 -3.75 14.51
N TYR A 164 -1.46 -3.95 13.99
CA TYR A 164 -1.80 -5.15 13.22
C TYR A 164 -2.78 -4.83 12.10
N GLY A 165 -2.72 -5.61 11.04
CA GLY A 165 -3.64 -5.50 9.92
C GLY A 165 -3.68 -6.76 9.07
N ALA A 166 -4.84 -7.01 8.47
CA ALA A 166 -5.04 -8.04 7.45
C ALA A 166 -5.91 -7.47 6.33
N GLY A 167 -5.50 -7.69 5.10
CA GLY A 167 -6.17 -7.19 3.91
C GLY A 167 -6.30 -8.25 2.84
N LEU A 168 -7.36 -8.17 2.05
CA LEU A 168 -7.63 -8.99 0.88
C LEU A 168 -7.82 -8.06 -0.32
N ASP A 169 -7.07 -8.29 -1.39
CA ASP A 169 -7.27 -7.63 -2.68
C ASP A 169 -7.76 -8.65 -3.71
N LEU A 170 -8.86 -8.32 -4.37
CA LEU A 170 -9.44 -9.07 -5.47
C LEU A 170 -9.48 -8.18 -6.72
N ARG A 171 -8.82 -8.61 -7.78
CA ARG A 171 -8.69 -7.86 -9.03
C ARG A 171 -9.43 -8.55 -10.16
N THR A 172 -10.04 -7.80 -11.06
CA THR A 172 -10.60 -8.33 -12.30
C THR A 172 -9.47 -8.78 -13.25
N SER A 173 -9.79 -9.69 -14.16
CA SER A 173 -8.80 -10.25 -15.11
C SER A 173 -8.24 -9.20 -16.09
N ASP A 174 -9.00 -8.14 -16.37
CA ASP A 174 -8.58 -7.00 -17.17
C ASP A 174 -7.74 -5.98 -16.40
N ASN A 175 -7.55 -6.21 -15.09
CA ASN A 175 -6.85 -5.32 -14.16
C ASN A 175 -7.46 -3.92 -14.00
N VAL A 176 -8.67 -3.68 -14.47
CA VAL A 176 -9.35 -2.38 -14.40
C VAL A 176 -9.92 -2.12 -13.01
N TRP A 177 -10.51 -3.15 -12.40
CA TRP A 177 -11.12 -3.03 -11.08
C TRP A 177 -10.36 -3.83 -10.03
N THR A 178 -10.25 -3.27 -8.83
CA THR A 178 -9.77 -4.00 -7.65
C THR A 178 -10.69 -3.69 -6.49
N PHE A 179 -11.18 -4.74 -5.86
CA PHE A 179 -11.87 -4.67 -4.57
C PHE A 179 -10.86 -4.96 -3.48
N THR A 180 -10.84 -4.14 -2.42
CA THR A 180 -10.00 -4.31 -1.23
C THR A 180 -10.88 -4.34 0.01
N ALA A 181 -10.59 -5.26 0.92
CA ALA A 181 -11.19 -5.30 2.25
C ALA A 181 -10.08 -5.47 3.29
N GLU A 182 -10.13 -4.66 4.36
CA GLU A 182 -9.12 -4.65 5.40
C GLU A 182 -9.73 -4.63 6.79
N VAL A 183 -9.07 -5.31 7.71
CA VAL A 183 -9.27 -5.19 9.16
C VAL A 183 -7.92 -4.82 9.76
N PHE A 184 -7.88 -3.78 10.57
CA PHE A 184 -6.65 -3.28 11.18
C PHE A 184 -6.93 -2.63 12.54
N GLY A 185 -5.89 -2.39 13.29
CA GLY A 185 -5.99 -1.74 14.58
C GLY A 185 -4.66 -1.66 15.30
N GLN A 186 -4.74 -1.14 16.49
CA GLN A 186 -3.60 -1.06 17.41
C GLN A 186 -4.01 -1.56 18.78
N ALA A 187 -3.10 -2.20 19.50
CA ALA A 187 -3.22 -2.63 20.87
C ALA A 187 -2.08 -2.02 21.69
N GLY A 188 -2.41 -1.41 22.80
CA GLY A 188 -1.41 -0.82 23.69
C GLY A 188 -1.69 -1.15 25.14
N ALA A 189 -0.64 -1.27 25.96
CA ALA A 189 -0.77 -1.26 27.40
C ALA A 189 -1.04 0.19 27.81
N ALA A 190 -2.27 0.49 28.12
CA ALA A 190 -2.61 1.69 28.86
C ALA A 190 -3.10 1.25 30.23
N ASP A 191 -2.79 2.02 31.26
CA ASP A 191 -3.37 1.83 32.59
C ASP A 191 -4.89 1.98 32.58
N GLU A 192 -5.45 2.45 31.49
CA GLU A 192 -6.87 2.55 31.22
C GLU A 192 -7.21 1.75 29.96
N ALA A 193 -7.93 0.66 30.17
CA ALA A 193 -8.55 -0.20 29.16
C ALA A 193 -7.73 -0.31 27.87
N SER A 194 -7.06 -1.42 27.67
CA SER A 194 -6.37 -1.77 26.43
C SER A 194 -7.20 -1.28 25.23
N VAL A 195 -6.76 -0.21 24.60
CA VAL A 195 -7.46 0.36 23.46
C VAL A 195 -7.13 -0.49 22.25
N VAL A 196 -7.73 -1.67 22.20
CA VAL A 196 -7.88 -2.40 20.95
C VAL A 196 -8.92 -1.63 20.17
N GLN A 197 -8.47 -0.91 19.14
CA GLN A 197 -9.37 -0.21 18.23
C GLN A 197 -9.41 -0.96 16.89
N PRO A 198 -10.15 -2.07 16.82
CA PRO A 198 -10.31 -2.74 15.54
C PRO A 198 -11.18 -1.86 14.64
N ARG A 199 -10.71 -1.71 13.41
CA ARG A 199 -11.36 -0.96 12.34
C ARG A 199 -11.45 -1.85 11.13
N PHE A 200 -12.44 -1.61 10.29
CA PHE A 200 -12.43 -2.19 8.97
C PHE A 200 -12.60 -1.10 7.92
N GLN A 201 -12.11 -1.38 6.73
CA GLN A 201 -12.45 -0.60 5.56
C GLN A 201 -12.57 -1.50 4.33
N THR A 202 -13.35 -1.05 3.37
CA THR A 202 -13.50 -1.68 2.08
C THR A 202 -13.43 -0.62 1.00
N GLY A 203 -12.80 -0.93 -0.11
CA GLY A 203 -12.59 0.01 -1.19
C GLY A 203 -12.74 -0.62 -2.55
N LEU A 204 -13.12 0.22 -3.50
CA LEU A 204 -13.16 -0.10 -4.91
C LEU A 204 -12.20 0.82 -5.64
N ARG A 205 -11.23 0.23 -6.32
CA ARG A 205 -10.28 0.92 -7.19
C ARG A 205 -10.70 0.78 -8.65
N TYR A 206 -10.74 1.89 -9.34
CA TYR A 206 -10.86 1.96 -10.79
C TYR A 206 -9.55 2.43 -11.42
N ARG A 207 -8.97 1.61 -12.28
CA ARG A 207 -7.70 1.88 -12.96
C ARG A 207 -7.88 1.81 -14.47
N PRO A 208 -8.32 2.91 -15.12
CA PRO A 208 -8.53 2.95 -16.57
C PRO A 208 -7.26 2.79 -17.38
N ILE A 209 -6.13 3.25 -16.84
CA ILE A 209 -4.79 3.13 -17.43
C ILE A 209 -3.77 2.82 -16.34
N ASP A 210 -2.62 2.31 -16.71
CA ASP A 210 -1.58 1.91 -15.75
C ASP A 210 -1.03 3.05 -14.90
N GLN A 211 -1.02 4.25 -15.45
CA GLN A 211 -0.49 5.45 -14.80
C GLN A 211 -1.45 6.07 -13.79
N PHE A 212 -2.74 5.72 -13.84
CA PHE A 212 -3.74 6.42 -13.03
C PHE A 212 -4.78 5.47 -12.43
N ASN A 213 -5.12 5.70 -11.17
CA ASN A 213 -6.32 5.10 -10.56
C ASN A 213 -7.04 6.08 -9.62
N VAL A 214 -8.31 5.79 -9.41
CA VAL A 214 -9.17 6.39 -8.41
C VAL A 214 -9.67 5.30 -7.48
N ASP A 215 -9.71 5.59 -6.18
CA ASP A 215 -10.23 4.70 -5.15
C ASP A 215 -11.38 5.39 -4.40
N VAL A 216 -12.42 4.64 -4.09
CA VAL A 216 -13.46 5.04 -3.16
C VAL A 216 -13.48 4.01 -2.04
N ILE A 217 -13.30 4.47 -0.80
CA ILE A 217 -13.12 3.62 0.38
C ILE A 217 -14.16 4.03 1.42
N TYR A 218 -14.83 3.05 1.98
CA TYR A 218 -15.68 3.19 3.16
C TYR A 218 -15.02 2.48 4.33
N GLY A 219 -14.98 3.12 5.48
CA GLY A 219 -14.44 2.52 6.69
C GLY A 219 -15.27 2.82 7.92
N ARG A 220 -15.05 2.02 8.95
CA ARG A 220 -15.76 2.11 10.21
C ARG A 220 -14.92 1.57 11.38
N ASN A 221 -15.05 2.18 12.55
CA ASN A 221 -14.62 1.56 13.80
C ASN A 221 -15.53 0.38 14.16
N ILE A 222 -14.95 -0.78 14.48
CA ILE A 222 -15.69 -1.97 14.90
C ILE A 222 -16.07 -1.86 16.38
N TYR A 223 -15.22 -1.20 17.17
CA TYR A 223 -15.39 -1.01 18.61
C TYR A 223 -14.99 0.42 19.00
N GLY A 224 -15.59 0.94 20.07
CA GLY A 224 -15.36 2.29 20.56
C GLY A 224 -16.31 3.30 19.94
N GLU A 225 -15.82 4.50 19.63
CA GLU A 225 -16.59 5.52 18.94
C GLU A 225 -16.99 5.03 17.55
N ASN A 226 -18.31 5.01 17.27
CA ASN A 226 -18.85 4.51 15.99
C ASN A 226 -18.66 5.52 14.86
N ALA A 227 -17.43 5.98 14.61
CA ALA A 227 -17.14 6.83 13.48
C ALA A 227 -17.12 6.01 12.18
N ASN A 228 -17.87 6.49 11.18
CA ASN A 228 -17.78 6.00 9.82
C ASN A 228 -17.05 7.06 8.98
N TRP A 229 -16.29 6.63 7.98
CA TRP A 229 -15.62 7.57 7.06
C TRP A 229 -15.72 7.11 5.61
N ILE A 230 -15.66 8.08 4.73
CA ILE A 230 -15.49 7.88 3.29
C ILE A 230 -14.20 8.56 2.88
N THR A 231 -13.41 7.83 2.09
CA THR A 231 -12.17 8.34 1.49
C THR A 231 -12.27 8.26 -0.03
N VAL A 232 -11.85 9.32 -0.69
CA VAL A 232 -11.58 9.32 -2.13
C VAL A 232 -10.10 9.52 -2.31
N ALA A 233 -9.47 8.63 -3.08
CA ALA A 233 -8.04 8.68 -3.33
C ALA A 233 -7.73 8.60 -4.83
N THR A 234 -6.59 9.15 -5.20
CA THR A 234 -6.04 9.07 -6.56
C THR A 234 -4.57 8.71 -6.50
N THR A 235 -4.11 7.96 -7.49
CA THR A 235 -2.68 7.66 -7.67
C THR A 235 -2.28 7.97 -9.09
N VAL A 236 -1.22 8.75 -9.25
CA VAL A 236 -0.55 9.00 -10.54
C VAL A 236 0.83 8.34 -10.49
N ARG A 237 1.18 7.58 -11.51
CA ARG A 237 2.47 6.88 -11.64
C ARG A 237 3.22 7.40 -12.85
N PHE A 238 4.53 7.54 -12.70
CA PHE A 238 5.43 8.00 -13.76
C PHE A 238 6.82 7.38 -13.59
N GLN A 239 7.60 7.38 -14.65
CA GLN A 239 8.98 6.94 -14.63
C GLN A 239 9.90 8.17 -14.63
N THR A 240 10.89 8.17 -13.76
CA THR A 240 11.95 9.15 -13.76
C THR A 240 13.04 8.60 -14.69
N GLY A 241 13.18 9.04 -15.87
CA GLY A 241 14.06 8.52 -16.95
C GLY A 241 15.55 8.19 -16.64
N GLU A 242 15.90 7.94 -15.40
CA GLU A 242 17.20 7.41 -14.97
C GLU A 242 17.14 5.87 -15.01
N LYS A 243 17.86 5.32 -15.99
CA LYS A 243 18.24 3.91 -16.04
C LYS A 243 19.59 3.74 -15.36
#